data_08e1c7557dfcb09a851aec9eeb2fbf60
#
_entry.id   08e1c7557dfcb09a851aec9eeb2fbf60
#
_cell.length_a   1.000
_cell.length_b   1.000
_cell.length_c   1.000
_cell.angle_alpha   90.00
_cell.angle_beta   90.00
_cell.angle_gamma   90.00
#
_symmetry.space_group_name_H-M   'P 1'
#
loop_
_entity.id
_entity.type
_entity.pdbx_description
1 polymer ?
#
loop_
_entity_poly.entity_id
_entity_poly.type
_entity_poly.pdbx_seq_one_letter_code
_entity_poly.pdbx_strand_id
1 'polypeptide(L)'
;MTENIHKHRILILDFGSQYTQLVARRVRELGVYCELWAWDVTEAQIRDFNPSGIILSGGPESTTEENSPRAPQYVFEAGVPVFGVCYGMQTMAMQLGGHVEASNEREFGYAQVEVVNDSALVRGIEDALTADGKPLLDVWMSHGDKVTAIPSDFVTVASTESCPFAIMANEEKRFYGVQFHPEVTHTRQGMRMLERFVRDICQCEALWTPAKIIDDAVARIREQVGDDKVILGLSGGVDSSVTAMLLHRAIGKNLTCVFVDNGLLRLNEAEQVLDMFGDHFGLNIVHVPAEARFLSALAGENDPEAKRKIIGRVFVEVFDEEALKLEDVKWLA
;
A
#
# COMPACT_ATOMS: atom_id res chain seq x y z
N MET A 1 24.33 -6.62 14.49
CA MET A 1 23.75 -6.82 13.15
C MET A 1 22.32 -6.33 13.24
N THR A 2 21.95 -5.33 12.48
CA THR A 2 20.56 -4.85 12.38
C THR A 2 19.71 -5.97 11.78
N GLU A 3 18.61 -6.29 12.42
CA GLU A 3 17.67 -7.30 11.94
C GLU A 3 17.12 -6.89 10.57
N ASN A 4 17.13 -7.80 9.59
CA ASN A 4 16.64 -7.50 8.24
C ASN A 4 15.11 -7.38 8.24
N ILE A 5 14.60 -6.14 8.21
CA ILE A 5 13.17 -5.84 8.20
C ILE A 5 12.46 -6.28 6.90
N HIS A 6 13.21 -6.59 5.86
CA HIS A 6 12.73 -7.13 4.57
C HIS A 6 12.84 -8.66 4.48
N LYS A 7 13.14 -9.36 5.59
CA LYS A 7 13.25 -10.83 5.64
C LYS A 7 11.98 -11.52 5.14
N HIS A 8 10.83 -11.01 5.56
CA HIS A 8 9.51 -11.47 5.13
C HIS A 8 8.85 -10.41 4.27
N ARG A 9 8.39 -10.81 3.08
CA ARG A 9 7.85 -9.91 2.06
C ARG A 9 6.54 -10.46 1.51
N ILE A 10 5.52 -9.64 1.47
CA ILE A 10 4.27 -9.95 0.78
C ILE A 10 4.25 -9.20 -0.56
N LEU A 11 4.08 -9.94 -1.64
CA LEU A 11 3.84 -9.35 -2.95
C LEU A 11 2.33 -9.19 -3.16
N ILE A 12 1.89 -8.00 -3.53
CA ILE A 12 0.50 -7.71 -3.85
C ILE A 12 0.43 -7.39 -5.34
N LEU A 13 -0.30 -8.19 -6.10
CA LEU A 13 -0.57 -7.92 -7.52
C LEU A 13 -1.84 -7.10 -7.66
N ASP A 14 -1.70 -5.95 -8.31
CA ASP A 14 -2.76 -4.96 -8.52
C ASP A 14 -3.48 -5.21 -9.85
N PHE A 15 -4.76 -5.56 -9.78
CA PHE A 15 -5.65 -5.71 -10.92
C PHE A 15 -6.51 -4.46 -11.16
N GLY A 16 -6.13 -3.32 -10.61
CA GLY A 16 -6.80 -2.04 -10.81
C GLY A 16 -7.87 -1.69 -9.78
N SER A 17 -7.93 -2.40 -8.64
CA SER A 17 -8.88 -2.07 -7.57
C SER A 17 -8.52 -0.76 -6.89
N GLN A 18 -9.52 0.08 -6.64
CA GLN A 18 -9.39 1.25 -5.77
C GLN A 18 -8.99 0.90 -4.31
N TYR A 19 -9.12 -0.38 -3.91
CA TYR A 19 -8.80 -0.86 -2.56
C TYR A 19 -7.43 -1.51 -2.45
N THR A 20 -6.65 -1.65 -3.53
CA THR A 20 -5.34 -2.33 -3.49
C THR A 20 -4.37 -1.65 -2.51
N GLN A 21 -4.34 -0.31 -2.48
CA GLN A 21 -3.54 0.43 -1.50
C GLN A 21 -3.96 0.14 -0.05
N LEU A 22 -5.25 -0.12 0.18
CA LEU A 22 -5.76 -0.47 1.50
C LEU A 22 -5.29 -1.86 1.92
N VAL A 23 -5.24 -2.84 1.00
CA VAL A 23 -4.63 -4.17 1.27
C VAL A 23 -3.19 -4.00 1.73
N ALA A 24 -2.38 -3.21 1.00
CA ALA A 24 -0.99 -2.94 1.39
C ALA A 24 -0.87 -2.28 2.76
N ARG A 25 -1.74 -1.32 3.05
CA ARG A 25 -1.80 -0.68 4.37
C ARG A 25 -2.08 -1.70 5.46
N ARG A 26 -3.05 -2.60 5.27
CA ARG A 26 -3.39 -3.65 6.24
C ARG A 26 -2.21 -4.59 6.50
N VAL A 27 -1.50 -5.00 5.47
CA VAL A 27 -0.29 -5.84 5.61
C VAL A 27 0.79 -5.10 6.43
N ARG A 28 1.00 -3.81 6.16
CA ARG A 28 1.97 -2.98 6.90
C ARG A 28 1.54 -2.73 8.35
N GLU A 29 0.25 -2.60 8.63
CA GLU A 29 -0.31 -2.52 9.99
C GLU A 29 -0.04 -3.80 10.79
N LEU A 30 0.08 -4.96 10.13
CA LEU A 30 0.51 -6.23 10.72
C LEU A 30 2.04 -6.32 10.95
N GLY A 31 2.77 -5.27 10.61
CA GLY A 31 4.21 -5.19 10.78
C GLY A 31 5.01 -6.00 9.76
N VAL A 32 4.47 -6.22 8.55
CA VAL A 32 5.13 -6.97 7.49
C VAL A 32 5.36 -6.09 6.26
N TYR A 33 6.55 -6.20 5.68
CA TYR A 33 6.88 -5.50 4.44
C TYR A 33 6.08 -6.03 3.27
N CYS A 34 5.58 -5.14 2.41
CA CYS A 34 4.91 -5.51 1.17
C CYS A 34 5.18 -4.51 0.05
N GLU A 35 5.12 -5.00 -1.17
CA GLU A 35 5.13 -4.18 -2.38
C GLU A 35 3.89 -4.44 -3.22
N LEU A 36 3.44 -3.38 -3.94
CA LEU A 36 2.39 -3.46 -4.93
C LEU A 36 3.01 -3.40 -6.31
N TRP A 37 2.73 -4.41 -7.12
CA TRP A 37 3.17 -4.47 -8.51
C TRP A 37 1.98 -4.69 -9.44
N ALA A 38 2.10 -4.24 -10.68
CA ALA A 38 1.09 -4.50 -11.67
C ALA A 38 0.93 -6.01 -11.92
N TRP A 39 -0.27 -6.42 -12.29
CA TRP A 39 -0.62 -7.82 -12.52
C TRP A 39 0.24 -8.52 -13.60
N ASP A 40 0.83 -7.77 -14.55
CA ASP A 40 1.64 -8.24 -15.66
C ASP A 40 3.14 -8.36 -15.34
N VAL A 41 3.49 -8.34 -14.06
CA VAL A 41 4.86 -8.56 -13.58
C VAL A 41 5.44 -9.89 -14.11
N THR A 42 6.73 -9.89 -14.44
CA THR A 42 7.39 -11.07 -14.97
C THR A 42 7.74 -12.10 -13.89
N GLU A 43 7.84 -13.37 -14.29
CA GLU A 43 8.34 -14.44 -13.41
C GLU A 43 9.70 -14.10 -12.80
N ALA A 44 10.63 -13.55 -13.59
CA ALA A 44 11.97 -13.20 -13.12
C ALA A 44 11.92 -12.17 -11.97
N GLN A 45 11.05 -11.17 -12.07
CA GLN A 45 10.86 -10.17 -11.01
C GLN A 45 10.28 -10.81 -9.74
N ILE A 46 9.29 -11.71 -9.86
CA ILE A 46 8.72 -12.41 -8.70
C ILE A 46 9.78 -13.29 -8.02
N ARG A 47 10.61 -13.99 -8.80
CA ARG A 47 11.72 -14.81 -8.27
C ARG A 47 12.76 -13.98 -7.52
N ASP A 48 13.14 -12.84 -8.08
CA ASP A 48 14.10 -11.92 -7.46
C ASP A 48 13.55 -11.30 -6.17
N PHE A 49 12.29 -10.92 -6.17
CA PHE A 49 11.61 -10.42 -4.98
C PHE A 49 11.53 -11.47 -3.88
N ASN A 50 11.43 -12.74 -4.20
CA ASN A 50 11.36 -13.87 -3.28
C ASN A 50 10.29 -13.68 -2.19
N PRO A 51 9.00 -13.62 -2.54
CA PRO A 51 7.92 -13.35 -1.59
C PRO A 51 7.72 -14.50 -0.61
N SER A 52 7.33 -14.18 0.63
CA SER A 52 6.84 -15.16 1.63
C SER A 52 5.39 -15.56 1.38
N GLY A 53 4.65 -14.76 0.63
CA GLY A 53 3.27 -14.98 0.21
C GLY A 53 2.86 -13.94 -0.82
N ILE A 54 1.81 -14.26 -1.59
CA ILE A 54 1.29 -13.41 -2.67
C ILE A 54 -0.18 -13.12 -2.43
N ILE A 55 -0.60 -11.85 -2.57
CA ILE A 55 -1.99 -11.44 -2.54
C ILE A 55 -2.39 -10.95 -3.94
N LEU A 56 -3.47 -11.51 -4.47
CA LEU A 56 -4.11 -11.07 -5.71
C LEU A 56 -5.24 -10.13 -5.33
N SER A 57 -5.13 -8.86 -5.67
CA SER A 57 -6.13 -7.84 -5.30
C SER A 57 -7.44 -7.98 -6.07
N GLY A 58 -8.43 -7.18 -5.72
CA GLY A 58 -9.60 -6.97 -6.54
C GLY A 58 -9.28 -6.23 -7.84
N GLY A 59 -10.26 -6.11 -8.72
CA GLY A 59 -10.17 -5.39 -9.99
C GLY A 59 -11.55 -5.03 -10.53
N PRO A 60 -11.64 -4.01 -11.40
CA PRO A 60 -12.91 -3.57 -12.00
C PRO A 60 -13.34 -4.40 -13.21
N GLU A 61 -12.42 -5.17 -13.79
CA GLU A 61 -12.64 -5.94 -15.00
C GLU A 61 -13.43 -7.23 -14.72
N SER A 62 -13.99 -7.82 -15.79
CA SER A 62 -14.60 -9.16 -15.74
C SER A 62 -13.56 -10.22 -16.13
N THR A 63 -13.47 -11.29 -15.34
CA THR A 63 -12.59 -12.42 -15.67
C THR A 63 -13.12 -13.27 -16.82
N THR A 64 -14.34 -13.03 -17.27
CA THR A 64 -14.96 -13.75 -18.40
C THR A 64 -14.58 -13.17 -19.76
N GLU A 65 -14.00 -11.97 -19.80
CA GLU A 65 -13.56 -11.34 -21.03
C GLU A 65 -12.22 -11.90 -21.52
N GLU A 66 -12.03 -11.95 -22.85
CA GLU A 66 -10.89 -12.62 -23.49
C GLU A 66 -9.55 -11.99 -23.15
N ASN A 67 -9.49 -10.66 -22.95
CA ASN A 67 -8.27 -9.91 -22.64
C ASN A 67 -8.18 -9.46 -21.19
N SER A 68 -8.94 -10.08 -20.29
CA SER A 68 -8.92 -9.68 -18.88
C SER A 68 -7.57 -9.97 -18.22
N PRO A 69 -7.14 -9.11 -17.29
CA PRO A 69 -5.90 -9.28 -16.55
C PRO A 69 -5.79 -10.64 -15.87
N ARG A 70 -4.64 -11.31 -16.01
CA ARG A 70 -4.36 -12.61 -15.37
C ARG A 70 -3.07 -12.54 -14.58
N ALA A 71 -3.01 -13.24 -13.46
CA ALA A 71 -1.77 -13.40 -12.74
C ALA A 71 -0.76 -14.20 -13.60
N PRO A 72 0.55 -13.89 -13.51
CA PRO A 72 1.57 -14.76 -14.10
C PRO A 72 1.40 -16.20 -13.57
N GLN A 73 1.53 -17.19 -14.45
CA GLN A 73 1.36 -18.59 -14.08
C GLN A 73 2.29 -19.00 -12.94
N TYR A 74 3.48 -18.43 -12.90
CA TYR A 74 4.46 -18.67 -11.84
C TYR A 74 3.95 -18.34 -10.42
N VAL A 75 2.97 -17.46 -10.27
CA VAL A 75 2.33 -17.16 -8.97
C VAL A 75 1.84 -18.45 -8.29
N PHE A 76 1.26 -19.36 -9.08
CA PHE A 76 0.72 -20.63 -8.59
C PHE A 76 1.76 -21.75 -8.55
N GLU A 77 2.98 -21.52 -9.05
CA GLU A 77 4.09 -22.46 -9.08
C GLU A 77 5.23 -22.11 -8.10
N ALA A 78 5.18 -20.89 -7.53
CA ALA A 78 6.22 -20.36 -6.65
C ALA A 78 6.37 -21.12 -5.31
N GLY A 79 5.42 -21.98 -4.95
CA GLY A 79 5.46 -22.77 -3.70
C GLY A 79 5.17 -21.95 -2.43
N VAL A 80 4.70 -20.72 -2.57
CA VAL A 80 4.31 -19.83 -1.48
C VAL A 80 2.79 -19.73 -1.35
N PRO A 81 2.24 -19.36 -0.17
CA PRO A 81 0.81 -19.15 -0.01
C PRO A 81 0.30 -18.05 -0.95
N VAL A 82 -0.92 -18.23 -1.48
CA VAL A 82 -1.60 -17.25 -2.34
C VAL A 82 -2.98 -16.93 -1.79
N PHE A 83 -3.31 -15.63 -1.73
CA PHE A 83 -4.61 -15.16 -1.27
C PHE A 83 -5.26 -14.26 -2.33
N GLY A 84 -6.36 -14.72 -2.92
CA GLY A 84 -7.15 -13.99 -3.91
C GLY A 84 -8.33 -13.26 -3.27
N VAL A 85 -8.46 -11.96 -3.54
CA VAL A 85 -9.56 -11.11 -3.07
C VAL A 85 -10.42 -10.68 -4.25
N CYS A 86 -11.71 -10.99 -4.23
CA CYS A 86 -12.69 -10.62 -5.25
C CYS A 86 -12.22 -11.05 -6.65
N TYR A 87 -11.80 -10.13 -7.51
CA TYR A 87 -11.22 -10.44 -8.83
C TYR A 87 -10.02 -11.41 -8.72
N GLY A 88 -9.17 -11.23 -7.71
CA GLY A 88 -8.02 -12.12 -7.46
C GLY A 88 -8.45 -13.58 -7.17
N MET A 89 -9.57 -13.79 -6.47
CA MET A 89 -10.16 -15.11 -6.31
C MET A 89 -10.67 -15.66 -7.64
N GLN A 90 -11.37 -14.83 -8.42
CA GLN A 90 -11.95 -15.23 -9.69
C GLN A 90 -10.88 -15.63 -10.72
N THR A 91 -9.82 -14.82 -10.85
CA THR A 91 -8.70 -15.14 -11.74
C THR A 91 -7.94 -16.39 -11.29
N MET A 92 -7.77 -16.61 -9.97
CA MET A 92 -7.23 -17.86 -9.40
C MET A 92 -8.11 -19.05 -9.78
N ALA A 93 -9.43 -18.98 -9.59
CA ALA A 93 -10.36 -20.06 -9.95
C ALA A 93 -10.25 -20.40 -11.43
N MET A 94 -10.31 -19.41 -12.32
CA MET A 94 -10.22 -19.60 -13.77
C MET A 94 -8.90 -20.24 -14.21
N GLN A 95 -7.77 -19.73 -13.70
CA GLN A 95 -6.45 -20.22 -14.10
C GLN A 95 -6.12 -21.62 -13.57
N LEU A 96 -6.79 -22.06 -12.50
CA LEU A 96 -6.60 -23.38 -11.90
C LEU A 96 -7.68 -24.41 -12.32
N GLY A 97 -8.53 -24.07 -13.29
CA GLY A 97 -9.49 -24.99 -13.87
C GLY A 97 -10.89 -24.95 -13.27
N GLY A 98 -11.21 -23.93 -12.52
CA GLY A 98 -12.56 -23.57 -12.11
C GLY A 98 -13.32 -22.79 -13.21
N HIS A 99 -14.48 -22.23 -12.86
CA HIS A 99 -15.31 -21.49 -13.77
C HIS A 99 -15.92 -20.26 -13.10
N VAL A 100 -16.00 -19.15 -13.85
CA VAL A 100 -16.60 -17.88 -13.43
C VAL A 100 -17.64 -17.47 -14.46
N GLU A 101 -18.77 -16.97 -14.01
CA GLU A 101 -19.84 -16.47 -14.87
C GLU A 101 -20.17 -15.03 -14.49
N ALA A 102 -20.52 -14.24 -15.51
CA ALA A 102 -21.10 -12.93 -15.29
C ALA A 102 -22.49 -13.11 -14.63
N SER A 103 -22.69 -12.45 -13.49
CA SER A 103 -23.96 -12.51 -12.79
C SER A 103 -24.86 -11.34 -13.18
N ASN A 104 -26.12 -11.63 -13.48
CA ASN A 104 -27.16 -10.60 -13.64
C ASN A 104 -27.58 -9.99 -12.28
N GLU A 105 -27.26 -10.67 -11.20
CA GLU A 105 -27.46 -10.21 -9.83
C GLU A 105 -26.11 -9.73 -9.28
N ARG A 106 -25.93 -8.41 -9.31
CA ARG A 106 -24.74 -7.79 -8.74
C ARG A 106 -24.89 -7.69 -7.23
N GLU A 107 -23.91 -8.20 -6.50
CA GLU A 107 -23.90 -8.11 -5.03
C GLU A 107 -23.00 -6.95 -4.58
N PHE A 108 -23.64 -5.91 -4.03
CA PHE A 108 -22.95 -4.76 -3.46
C PHE A 108 -23.49 -4.50 -2.05
N GLY A 109 -22.59 -4.43 -1.07
CA GLY A 109 -22.91 -4.07 0.29
C GLY A 109 -22.75 -5.20 1.28
N TYR A 110 -23.45 -5.07 2.39
CA TYR A 110 -23.39 -6.04 3.49
C TYR A 110 -23.99 -7.38 3.08
N ALA A 111 -23.25 -8.44 3.44
CA ALA A 111 -23.72 -9.82 3.36
C ALA A 111 -23.25 -10.60 4.57
N GLN A 112 -23.95 -11.69 4.89
CA GLN A 112 -23.55 -12.63 5.93
C GLN A 112 -23.25 -13.98 5.27
N VAL A 113 -22.01 -14.46 5.43
CA VAL A 113 -21.58 -15.75 4.88
C VAL A 113 -21.52 -16.81 5.97
N GLU A 114 -22.04 -18.01 5.67
CA GLU A 114 -21.98 -19.17 6.56
C GLU A 114 -20.71 -19.98 6.28
N VAL A 115 -19.91 -20.23 7.32
CA VAL A 115 -18.76 -21.12 7.23
C VAL A 115 -19.25 -22.57 7.28
N VAL A 116 -19.01 -23.31 6.20
CA VAL A 116 -19.52 -24.66 6.00
C VAL A 116 -18.44 -25.74 6.15
N ASN A 117 -17.16 -25.38 5.99
CA ASN A 117 -16.03 -26.28 6.19
C ASN A 117 -14.90 -25.57 6.96
N ASP A 118 -14.09 -26.35 7.68
CA ASP A 118 -12.92 -25.87 8.39
C ASP A 118 -11.83 -25.41 7.42
N SER A 119 -11.18 -24.30 7.76
CA SER A 119 -10.04 -23.75 6.99
C SER A 119 -9.10 -22.99 7.92
N ALA A 120 -7.81 -23.10 7.65
CA ALA A 120 -6.79 -22.34 8.36
C ALA A 120 -7.05 -20.82 8.31
N LEU A 121 -7.66 -20.32 7.24
CA LEU A 121 -7.94 -18.88 7.06
C LEU A 121 -8.96 -18.34 8.07
N VAL A 122 -10.02 -19.12 8.38
CA VAL A 122 -11.18 -18.62 9.15
C VAL A 122 -11.43 -19.38 10.45
N ARG A 123 -10.63 -20.37 10.79
CA ARG A 123 -10.81 -21.17 12.02
C ARG A 123 -10.85 -20.27 13.26
N GLY A 124 -11.95 -20.36 14.02
CA GLY A 124 -12.18 -19.57 15.23
C GLY A 124 -12.38 -18.06 14.96
N ILE A 125 -12.79 -17.70 13.75
CA ILE A 125 -13.18 -16.35 13.37
C ILE A 125 -14.67 -16.35 13.05
N GLU A 126 -15.45 -15.57 13.80
CA GLU A 126 -16.90 -15.46 13.66
C GLU A 126 -17.42 -14.13 14.18
N ASP A 127 -18.52 -13.64 13.62
CA ASP A 127 -19.28 -12.50 14.12
C ASP A 127 -20.54 -12.97 14.88
N ALA A 128 -21.10 -14.09 14.45
CA ALA A 128 -22.27 -14.72 15.04
C ALA A 128 -22.26 -16.22 14.76
N LEU A 129 -23.26 -16.92 15.32
CA LEU A 129 -23.52 -18.32 15.04
C LEU A 129 -24.93 -18.50 14.47
N THR A 130 -25.11 -19.45 13.58
CA THR A 130 -26.44 -19.93 13.17
C THR A 130 -27.15 -20.63 14.32
N ALA A 131 -28.44 -20.95 14.16
CA ALA A 131 -29.20 -21.70 15.18
C ALA A 131 -28.63 -23.13 15.44
N ASP A 132 -27.97 -23.70 14.47
CA ASP A 132 -27.30 -25.01 14.54
C ASP A 132 -25.78 -24.90 14.85
N GLY A 133 -25.33 -23.71 15.24
CA GLY A 133 -23.99 -23.47 15.77
C GLY A 133 -22.87 -23.29 14.74
N LYS A 134 -23.19 -23.03 13.48
CA LYS A 134 -22.20 -22.75 12.45
C LYS A 134 -21.75 -21.28 12.48
N PRO A 135 -20.46 -20.99 12.25
CA PRO A 135 -19.96 -19.62 12.22
C PRO A 135 -20.54 -18.79 11.08
N LEU A 136 -20.88 -17.53 11.39
CA LEU A 136 -21.31 -16.51 10.44
C LEU A 136 -20.31 -15.36 10.45
N LEU A 137 -20.01 -14.84 9.26
CA LEU A 137 -19.12 -13.69 9.07
C LEU A 137 -19.87 -12.54 8.38
N ASP A 138 -19.79 -11.35 8.96
CA ASP A 138 -20.33 -10.13 8.40
C ASP A 138 -19.30 -9.53 7.41
N VAL A 139 -19.63 -9.51 6.12
CA VAL A 139 -18.70 -9.16 5.05
C VAL A 139 -19.27 -8.09 4.14
N TRP A 140 -18.38 -7.46 3.37
CA TRP A 140 -18.73 -6.49 2.34
C TRP A 140 -18.49 -7.07 0.94
N MET A 141 -19.57 -7.33 0.22
CA MET A 141 -19.56 -7.77 -1.16
C MET A 141 -19.45 -6.59 -2.12
N SER A 142 -18.72 -6.75 -3.21
CA SER A 142 -18.61 -5.76 -4.30
C SER A 142 -18.20 -6.45 -5.59
N HIS A 143 -19.12 -7.25 -6.17
CA HIS A 143 -18.83 -8.00 -7.38
C HIS A 143 -20.02 -8.12 -8.33
N GLY A 144 -19.72 -8.21 -9.63
CA GLY A 144 -20.69 -8.51 -10.69
C GLY A 144 -20.56 -9.93 -11.21
N ASP A 145 -19.36 -10.50 -11.19
CA ASP A 145 -19.07 -11.88 -11.57
C ASP A 145 -18.96 -12.76 -10.35
N LYS A 146 -19.25 -14.05 -10.48
CA LYS A 146 -19.12 -15.02 -9.40
C LYS A 146 -18.50 -16.33 -9.88
N VAL A 147 -17.73 -16.95 -9.00
CA VAL A 147 -17.25 -18.32 -9.20
C VAL A 147 -18.46 -19.27 -9.18
N THR A 148 -18.63 -20.07 -10.23
CA THR A 148 -19.70 -21.07 -10.37
C THR A 148 -19.20 -22.50 -10.27
N ALA A 149 -17.88 -22.70 -10.45
CA ALA A 149 -17.18 -23.93 -10.12
C ALA A 149 -15.77 -23.65 -9.62
N ILE A 150 -15.41 -24.22 -8.48
CA ILE A 150 -14.04 -24.13 -7.94
C ILE A 150 -13.15 -25.21 -8.61
N PRO A 151 -11.81 -25.00 -8.64
CA PRO A 151 -10.89 -26.03 -9.09
C PRO A 151 -11.06 -27.34 -8.29
N SER A 152 -10.82 -28.48 -8.92
CA SER A 152 -11.14 -29.82 -8.38
C SER A 152 -10.42 -30.17 -7.06
N ASP A 153 -9.30 -29.50 -6.78
CA ASP A 153 -8.50 -29.69 -5.58
C ASP A 153 -8.77 -28.62 -4.50
N PHE A 154 -9.80 -27.79 -4.69
CA PHE A 154 -10.28 -26.82 -3.72
C PHE A 154 -11.53 -27.30 -3.00
N VAL A 155 -11.78 -26.76 -1.82
CA VAL A 155 -13.00 -26.97 -1.04
C VAL A 155 -13.72 -25.64 -0.84
N THR A 156 -15.04 -25.69 -0.78
CA THR A 156 -15.88 -24.56 -0.37
C THR A 156 -15.72 -24.38 1.14
N VAL A 157 -15.29 -23.22 1.59
CA VAL A 157 -15.13 -22.90 3.02
C VAL A 157 -16.35 -22.15 3.55
N ALA A 158 -16.85 -21.18 2.79
CA ALA A 158 -18.04 -20.44 3.18
C ALA A 158 -18.92 -20.11 1.95
N SER A 159 -20.22 -19.93 2.20
CA SER A 159 -21.20 -19.66 1.16
C SER A 159 -22.33 -18.75 1.64
N THR A 160 -23.07 -18.19 0.68
CA THR A 160 -24.39 -17.59 0.86
C THR A 160 -25.36 -18.24 -0.13
N GLU A 161 -26.64 -17.91 -0.07
CA GLU A 161 -27.63 -18.37 -1.02
C GLU A 161 -27.32 -17.91 -2.45
N SER A 162 -26.82 -16.66 -2.60
CA SER A 162 -26.50 -16.04 -3.89
C SER A 162 -25.05 -16.26 -4.34
N CYS A 163 -24.12 -16.50 -3.39
CA CYS A 163 -22.70 -16.76 -3.64
C CYS A 163 -22.28 -18.12 -3.06
N PRO A 164 -22.37 -19.21 -3.84
CA PRO A 164 -22.09 -20.56 -3.35
C PRO A 164 -20.62 -20.78 -2.97
N PHE A 165 -19.71 -19.94 -3.46
CA PHE A 165 -18.27 -20.00 -3.18
C PHE A 165 -17.78 -18.65 -2.65
N ALA A 166 -18.31 -18.20 -1.50
CA ALA A 166 -17.88 -16.95 -0.87
C ALA A 166 -16.45 -17.04 -0.35
N ILE A 167 -16.02 -18.23 0.10
CA ILE A 167 -14.62 -18.55 0.42
C ILE A 167 -14.31 -19.94 -0.16
N MET A 168 -13.19 -20.06 -0.87
CA MET A 168 -12.62 -21.32 -1.31
C MET A 168 -11.19 -21.49 -0.81
N ALA A 169 -10.74 -22.72 -0.56
CA ALA A 169 -9.38 -23.01 -0.10
C ALA A 169 -8.83 -24.31 -0.68
N ASN A 170 -7.52 -24.32 -0.88
CA ASN A 170 -6.70 -25.50 -1.02
C ASN A 170 -5.63 -25.45 0.10
N GLU A 171 -5.88 -26.19 1.18
CA GLU A 171 -5.02 -26.17 2.37
C GLU A 171 -3.62 -26.74 2.11
N GLU A 172 -3.49 -27.73 1.22
CA GLU A 172 -2.22 -28.35 0.87
C GLU A 172 -1.29 -27.36 0.15
N LYS A 173 -1.83 -26.62 -0.83
CA LYS A 173 -1.11 -25.59 -1.57
C LYS A 173 -1.06 -24.27 -0.80
N ARG A 174 -1.86 -24.10 0.24
CA ARG A 174 -2.07 -22.85 0.99
C ARG A 174 -2.60 -21.73 0.09
N PHE A 175 -3.58 -22.07 -0.76
CA PHE A 175 -4.27 -21.15 -1.65
C PHE A 175 -5.66 -20.86 -1.10
N TYR A 176 -5.99 -19.59 -0.98
CA TYR A 176 -7.24 -19.11 -0.41
C TYR A 176 -7.85 -18.05 -1.32
N GLY A 177 -9.16 -18.06 -1.48
CA GLY A 177 -9.90 -17.05 -2.23
C GLY A 177 -11.13 -16.60 -1.47
N VAL A 178 -11.38 -15.31 -1.42
CA VAL A 178 -12.60 -14.71 -0.85
C VAL A 178 -13.26 -13.82 -1.89
N GLN A 179 -14.59 -13.89 -2.01
CA GLN A 179 -15.34 -13.09 -2.97
C GLN A 179 -15.59 -11.66 -2.46
N PHE A 180 -15.54 -11.45 -1.16
CA PHE A 180 -15.70 -10.17 -0.48
C PHE A 180 -14.35 -9.46 -0.24
N HIS A 181 -14.40 -8.26 0.33
CA HIS A 181 -13.25 -7.43 0.61
C HIS A 181 -12.87 -7.46 2.10
N PRO A 182 -11.84 -8.24 2.50
CA PRO A 182 -11.41 -8.31 3.90
C PRO A 182 -10.67 -7.04 4.36
N GLU A 183 -10.15 -6.23 3.44
CA GLU A 183 -9.40 -5.02 3.73
C GLU A 183 -10.26 -3.84 4.20
N VAL A 184 -11.57 -3.83 3.87
CA VAL A 184 -12.47 -2.74 4.23
C VAL A 184 -13.04 -2.91 5.63
N THR A 185 -13.38 -1.78 6.28
CA THR A 185 -13.90 -1.77 7.67
C THR A 185 -15.26 -2.44 7.84
N HIS A 186 -16.03 -2.58 6.76
CA HIS A 186 -17.35 -3.21 6.76
C HIS A 186 -17.27 -4.74 6.85
N THR A 187 -16.14 -5.35 6.51
CA THR A 187 -15.85 -6.77 6.80
C THR A 187 -15.25 -6.82 8.20
N ARG A 188 -16.09 -7.10 9.21
CA ARG A 188 -15.72 -6.94 10.62
C ARG A 188 -14.49 -7.75 11.03
N GLN A 189 -14.40 -8.99 10.57
CA GLN A 189 -13.28 -9.89 10.89
C GLN A 189 -12.17 -9.87 9.81
N GLY A 190 -12.26 -8.97 8.83
CA GLY A 190 -11.35 -8.94 7.69
C GLY A 190 -9.88 -8.78 8.08
N MET A 191 -9.61 -7.94 9.09
CA MET A 191 -8.24 -7.76 9.60
C MET A 191 -7.68 -9.05 10.22
N ARG A 192 -8.51 -9.84 10.93
CA ARG A 192 -8.10 -11.14 11.49
C ARG A 192 -7.81 -12.16 10.41
N MET A 193 -8.57 -12.15 9.29
CA MET A 193 -8.31 -13.04 8.15
C MET A 193 -6.97 -12.65 7.48
N LEU A 194 -6.71 -11.36 7.27
CA LEU A 194 -5.44 -10.89 6.74
C LEU A 194 -4.27 -11.20 7.69
N GLU A 195 -4.44 -11.02 8.98
CA GLU A 195 -3.47 -11.41 10.00
C GLU A 195 -3.17 -12.92 9.93
N ARG A 196 -4.21 -13.75 9.88
CA ARG A 196 -4.09 -15.21 9.76
C ARG A 196 -3.31 -15.59 8.50
N PHE A 197 -3.63 -15.00 7.36
CA PHE A 197 -2.90 -15.27 6.13
C PHE A 197 -1.44 -14.83 6.24
N VAL A 198 -1.16 -13.59 6.65
CA VAL A 198 0.18 -13.03 6.65
C VAL A 198 1.06 -13.64 7.76
N ARG A 199 0.52 -13.74 8.99
CA ARG A 199 1.30 -14.13 10.15
C ARG A 199 1.39 -15.65 10.34
N ASP A 200 0.26 -16.35 10.20
CA ASP A 200 0.19 -17.77 10.52
C ASP A 200 0.45 -18.64 9.29
N ILE A 201 -0.18 -18.33 8.15
CA ILE A 201 -0.06 -19.14 6.93
C ILE A 201 1.25 -18.83 6.18
N CYS A 202 1.59 -17.55 5.98
CA CYS A 202 2.85 -17.12 5.38
C CYS A 202 4.01 -17.13 6.39
N GLN A 203 3.76 -17.31 7.68
CA GLN A 203 4.75 -17.32 8.77
C GLN A 203 5.63 -16.07 8.82
N CYS A 204 5.08 -14.90 8.47
CA CYS A 204 5.82 -13.66 8.50
C CYS A 204 5.96 -13.13 9.94
N GLU A 205 7.16 -12.73 10.32
CA GLU A 205 7.42 -12.03 11.57
C GLU A 205 7.11 -10.53 11.44
N ALA A 206 6.66 -9.86 12.52
CA ALA A 206 6.38 -8.42 12.53
C ALA A 206 7.69 -7.61 12.65
N LEU A 207 8.45 -7.53 11.58
CA LEU A 207 9.73 -6.82 11.53
C LEU A 207 9.62 -5.39 10.98
N TRP A 208 8.55 -5.09 10.22
CA TRP A 208 8.29 -3.80 9.61
C TRP A 208 7.57 -2.86 10.60
N THR A 209 8.32 -2.32 11.57
CA THR A 209 7.81 -1.39 12.58
C THR A 209 8.36 0.01 12.36
N PRO A 210 7.66 1.09 12.76
CA PRO A 210 8.13 2.47 12.56
C PRO A 210 9.55 2.70 13.04
N ALA A 211 9.93 2.20 14.22
CA ALA A 211 11.27 2.36 14.76
C ALA A 211 12.35 1.69 13.88
N LYS A 212 12.10 0.44 13.45
CA LYS A 212 13.04 -0.30 12.60
C LYS A 212 13.10 0.30 11.18
N ILE A 213 11.99 0.81 10.65
CA ILE A 213 11.94 1.53 9.35
C ILE A 213 12.84 2.78 9.42
N ILE A 214 12.75 3.55 10.49
CA ILE A 214 13.58 4.73 10.69
C ILE A 214 15.07 4.34 10.73
N ASP A 215 15.42 3.32 11.48
CA ASP A 215 16.83 2.88 11.61
C ASP A 215 17.39 2.34 10.28
N ASP A 216 16.59 1.57 9.54
CA ASP A 216 16.94 1.09 8.19
C ASP A 216 17.11 2.25 7.20
N ALA A 217 16.15 3.19 7.16
CA ALA A 217 16.21 4.37 6.30
C ALA A 217 17.46 5.22 6.60
N VAL A 218 17.76 5.46 7.86
CA VAL A 218 18.96 6.20 8.28
C VAL A 218 20.25 5.48 7.85
N ALA A 219 20.30 4.16 7.98
CA ALA A 219 21.45 3.37 7.54
C ALA A 219 21.66 3.45 6.03
N ARG A 220 20.59 3.30 5.24
CA ARG A 220 20.63 3.41 3.78
C ARG A 220 21.01 4.80 3.29
N ILE A 221 20.49 5.84 3.93
CA ILE A 221 20.86 7.23 3.60
C ILE A 221 22.35 7.44 3.82
N ARG A 222 22.89 6.96 4.95
CA ARG A 222 24.34 7.06 5.25
C ARG A 222 25.19 6.35 4.21
N GLU A 223 24.78 5.16 3.81
CA GLU A 223 25.48 4.38 2.78
C GLU A 223 25.44 5.07 1.42
N GLN A 224 24.30 5.62 1.03
CA GLN A 224 24.09 6.25 -0.27
C GLN A 224 24.77 7.62 -0.38
N VAL A 225 24.65 8.44 0.66
CA VAL A 225 25.11 9.84 0.66
C VAL A 225 26.56 9.97 1.08
N GLY A 226 27.01 9.14 2.03
CA GLY A 226 28.35 9.23 2.61
C GLY A 226 28.61 10.62 3.24
N ASP A 227 29.70 11.25 2.83
CA ASP A 227 30.12 12.58 3.29
C ASP A 227 29.62 13.73 2.43
N ASP A 228 28.80 13.44 1.40
CA ASP A 228 28.25 14.44 0.50
C ASP A 228 27.23 15.36 1.19
N LYS A 229 27.01 16.52 0.59
CA LYS A 229 25.98 17.48 1.04
C LYS A 229 24.66 17.24 0.31
N VAL A 230 23.58 17.42 1.06
CA VAL A 230 22.19 17.28 0.59
C VAL A 230 21.46 18.60 0.77
N ILE A 231 20.69 19.02 -0.24
CA ILE A 231 19.71 20.10 -0.14
C ILE A 231 18.29 19.51 -0.14
N LEU A 232 17.43 20.03 0.72
CA LEU A 232 16.03 19.63 0.83
C LEU A 232 15.09 20.82 0.76
N GLY A 233 14.04 20.77 -0.05
CA GLY A 233 12.93 21.71 0.00
C GLY A 233 12.03 21.42 1.20
N LEU A 234 12.09 22.24 2.25
CA LEU A 234 11.26 22.10 3.43
C LEU A 234 9.97 22.91 3.25
N SER A 235 8.82 22.25 3.19
CA SER A 235 7.51 22.91 3.01
C SER A 235 6.71 23.08 4.29
N GLY A 236 7.14 22.47 5.40
CA GLY A 236 6.36 22.36 6.63
C GLY A 236 5.25 21.29 6.58
N GLY A 237 5.04 20.64 5.44
CA GLY A 237 4.15 19.47 5.31
C GLY A 237 4.77 18.22 5.94
N VAL A 238 3.93 17.19 6.19
CA VAL A 238 4.35 15.95 6.88
C VAL A 238 5.51 15.28 6.16
N ASP A 239 5.44 15.12 4.84
CA ASP A 239 6.43 14.37 4.06
C ASP A 239 7.81 15.03 4.09
N SER A 240 7.87 16.35 3.80
CA SER A 240 9.14 17.11 3.86
C SER A 240 9.74 17.15 5.27
N SER A 241 8.88 17.22 6.29
CA SER A 241 9.29 17.22 7.70
C SER A 241 9.91 15.88 8.11
N VAL A 242 9.28 14.77 7.74
CA VAL A 242 9.80 13.41 8.01
C VAL A 242 11.11 13.20 7.26
N THR A 243 11.18 13.61 5.98
CA THR A 243 12.40 13.52 5.17
C THR A 243 13.53 14.33 5.79
N ALA A 244 13.26 15.58 6.22
CA ALA A 244 14.23 16.43 6.91
C ALA A 244 14.80 15.76 8.16
N MET A 245 13.95 15.18 9.00
CA MET A 245 14.37 14.52 10.24
C MET A 245 15.16 13.24 9.97
N LEU A 246 14.80 12.43 8.98
CA LEU A 246 15.55 11.24 8.59
C LEU A 246 16.95 11.61 8.06
N LEU A 247 17.03 12.59 7.17
CA LEU A 247 18.28 13.09 6.64
C LEU A 247 19.15 13.70 7.74
N HIS A 248 18.57 14.55 8.61
CA HIS A 248 19.29 15.14 9.72
C HIS A 248 19.88 14.07 10.67
N ARG A 249 19.10 13.04 11.00
CA ARG A 249 19.55 11.90 11.81
C ARG A 249 20.66 11.09 11.12
N ALA A 250 20.62 11.01 9.78
CA ALA A 250 21.60 10.26 9.00
C ALA A 250 22.91 11.00 8.79
N ILE A 251 22.86 12.27 8.32
CA ILE A 251 24.01 13.03 7.82
C ILE A 251 24.27 14.35 8.57
N GLY A 252 23.41 14.71 9.53
CA GLY A 252 23.62 15.86 10.41
C GLY A 252 23.82 17.17 9.67
N LYS A 253 24.98 17.78 9.84
CA LYS A 253 25.33 19.11 9.28
C LYS A 253 25.48 19.15 7.75
N ASN A 254 25.54 17.99 7.09
CA ASN A 254 25.61 17.90 5.64
C ASN A 254 24.25 18.11 4.98
N LEU A 255 23.17 18.25 5.77
CA LEU A 255 21.84 18.65 5.30
C LEU A 255 21.66 20.16 5.38
N THR A 256 21.22 20.76 4.27
CA THR A 256 20.69 22.13 4.23
C THR A 256 19.25 22.09 3.78
N CYS A 257 18.34 22.61 4.61
CA CYS A 257 16.93 22.75 4.27
C CYS A 257 16.66 24.16 3.74
N VAL A 258 15.98 24.28 2.61
CA VAL A 258 15.53 25.57 2.05
C VAL A 258 14.03 25.69 2.29
N PHE A 259 13.65 26.69 3.08
CA PHE A 259 12.25 27.02 3.35
C PHE A 259 11.88 28.30 2.62
N VAL A 260 10.99 28.20 1.63
CA VAL A 260 10.55 29.32 0.80
C VAL A 260 9.23 29.86 1.36
N ASP A 261 9.27 31.07 1.93
CA ASP A 261 8.06 31.80 2.28
C ASP A 261 7.49 32.50 1.04
N ASN A 262 6.45 31.91 0.50
CA ASN A 262 5.80 32.38 -0.75
C ASN A 262 4.66 33.39 -0.51
N GLY A 263 4.40 33.77 0.76
CA GLY A 263 3.29 34.67 1.12
C GLY A 263 1.89 34.06 1.01
N LEU A 264 1.79 32.73 0.72
CA LEU A 264 0.54 31.99 0.60
C LEU A 264 0.40 30.95 1.72
N LEU A 265 1.25 31.03 2.73
CA LEU A 265 1.27 30.16 3.88
C LEU A 265 0.08 30.45 4.83
N ARG A 266 -0.20 29.51 5.73
CA ARG A 266 -1.16 29.73 6.81
C ARG A 266 -0.62 30.76 7.80
N LEU A 267 -1.51 31.31 8.62
CA LEU A 267 -1.14 32.25 9.66
C LEU A 267 -0.06 31.65 10.59
N ASN A 268 1.07 32.37 10.72
CA ASN A 268 2.23 32.01 11.54
C ASN A 268 2.92 30.68 11.16
N GLU A 269 2.62 30.11 9.98
CA GLU A 269 3.19 28.81 9.56
C GLU A 269 4.71 28.93 9.36
N ALA A 270 5.20 30.02 8.78
CA ALA A 270 6.64 30.24 8.61
C ALA A 270 7.39 30.27 9.95
N GLU A 271 6.88 31.03 10.93
CA GLU A 271 7.47 31.10 12.27
C GLU A 271 7.48 29.72 12.94
N GLN A 272 6.35 28.99 12.89
CA GLN A 272 6.25 27.65 13.46
C GLN A 272 7.24 26.65 12.86
N VAL A 273 7.46 26.70 11.54
CA VAL A 273 8.43 25.83 10.86
C VAL A 273 9.85 26.16 11.29
N LEU A 274 10.19 27.45 11.32
CA LEU A 274 11.55 27.90 11.71
C LEU A 274 11.85 27.58 13.16
N ASP A 275 10.94 27.86 14.09
CA ASP A 275 11.09 27.57 15.51
C ASP A 275 11.23 26.04 15.75
N MET A 276 10.36 25.25 15.12
CA MET A 276 10.36 23.79 15.30
C MET A 276 11.64 23.16 14.74
N PHE A 277 11.93 23.40 13.49
CA PHE A 277 13.02 22.69 12.81
C PHE A 277 14.37 23.36 13.00
N GLY A 278 14.44 24.69 13.07
CA GLY A 278 15.67 25.43 13.31
C GLY A 278 16.07 25.43 14.77
N ASP A 279 15.24 26.00 15.62
CA ASP A 279 15.61 26.22 17.03
C ASP A 279 15.48 24.95 17.87
N HIS A 280 14.40 24.19 17.71
CA HIS A 280 14.16 22.99 18.53
C HIS A 280 14.94 21.76 18.05
N PHE A 281 14.94 21.46 16.75
CA PHE A 281 15.65 20.30 16.19
C PHE A 281 17.05 20.61 15.68
N GLY A 282 17.43 21.86 15.54
CA GLY A 282 18.78 22.27 15.15
C GLY A 282 19.14 22.00 13.69
N LEU A 283 18.14 21.98 12.79
CA LEU A 283 18.41 21.86 11.36
C LEU A 283 19.01 23.14 10.80
N ASN A 284 19.89 23.00 9.81
CA ASN A 284 20.40 24.15 9.05
C ASN A 284 19.32 24.56 8.03
N ILE A 285 18.60 25.66 8.32
CA ILE A 285 17.50 26.16 7.48
C ILE A 285 17.91 27.48 6.83
N VAL A 286 17.82 27.53 5.51
CA VAL A 286 17.87 28.77 4.72
C VAL A 286 16.44 29.24 4.51
N HIS A 287 16.04 30.31 5.21
CA HIS A 287 14.75 30.95 5.03
C HIS A 287 14.80 31.94 3.89
N VAL A 288 13.93 31.78 2.90
CA VAL A 288 13.87 32.62 1.69
C VAL A 288 12.56 33.39 1.66
N PRO A 289 12.54 34.69 2.01
CA PRO A 289 11.35 35.53 1.92
C PRO A 289 11.07 35.89 0.45
N ALA A 290 10.16 35.16 -0.19
CA ALA A 290 9.86 35.31 -1.62
C ALA A 290 8.44 35.84 -1.91
N GLU A 291 7.68 36.26 -0.89
CA GLU A 291 6.28 36.70 -0.99
C GLU A 291 6.05 37.67 -2.17
N ALA A 292 6.84 38.74 -2.26
CA ALA A 292 6.67 39.74 -3.30
C ALA A 292 6.81 39.16 -4.72
N ARG A 293 7.70 38.19 -4.91
CA ARG A 293 7.93 37.51 -6.20
C ARG A 293 6.74 36.68 -6.60
N PHE A 294 6.20 35.89 -5.67
CA PHE A 294 5.03 35.07 -5.93
C PHE A 294 3.77 35.88 -6.17
N LEU A 295 3.48 36.87 -5.34
CA LEU A 295 2.32 37.75 -5.50
C LEU A 295 2.37 38.56 -6.80
N SER A 296 3.53 39.04 -7.19
CA SER A 296 3.71 39.76 -8.48
C SER A 296 3.45 38.81 -9.68
N ALA A 297 3.92 37.56 -9.62
CA ALA A 297 3.72 36.60 -10.69
C ALA A 297 2.26 36.16 -10.81
N LEU A 298 1.49 36.17 -9.71
CA LEU A 298 0.09 35.81 -9.65
C LEU A 298 -0.87 36.97 -9.96
N ALA A 299 -0.36 38.19 -10.08
CA ALA A 299 -1.20 39.37 -10.27
C ALA A 299 -2.09 39.25 -11.52
N GLY A 300 -3.40 39.41 -11.34
CA GLY A 300 -4.38 39.32 -12.42
C GLY A 300 -4.77 37.90 -12.88
N GLU A 301 -4.11 36.85 -12.39
CA GLU A 301 -4.48 35.47 -12.72
C GLU A 301 -5.69 35.03 -11.89
N ASN A 302 -6.72 34.46 -12.54
CA ASN A 302 -7.92 33.96 -11.88
C ASN A 302 -8.11 32.45 -12.03
N ASP A 303 -7.53 31.85 -13.07
CA ASP A 303 -7.65 30.41 -13.31
C ASP A 303 -6.85 29.60 -12.28
N PRO A 304 -7.45 28.64 -11.57
CA PRO A 304 -6.78 27.87 -10.53
C PRO A 304 -5.60 27.02 -11.03
N GLU A 305 -5.70 26.50 -12.26
CA GLU A 305 -4.64 25.67 -12.83
C GLU A 305 -3.46 26.52 -13.30
N ALA A 306 -3.73 27.70 -13.87
CA ALA A 306 -2.70 28.67 -14.21
C ALA A 306 -1.96 29.15 -12.94
N LYS A 307 -2.68 29.46 -11.85
CA LYS A 307 -2.07 29.78 -10.55
C LYS A 307 -1.15 28.69 -10.04
N ARG A 308 -1.58 27.42 -10.09
CA ARG A 308 -0.77 26.29 -9.66
C ARG A 308 0.53 26.18 -10.45
N LYS A 309 0.46 26.32 -11.77
CA LYS A 309 1.64 26.31 -12.66
C LYS A 309 2.60 27.48 -12.38
N ILE A 310 2.06 28.69 -12.13
CA ILE A 310 2.87 29.87 -11.78
C ILE A 310 3.58 29.64 -10.45
N ILE A 311 2.87 29.19 -9.42
CA ILE A 311 3.45 28.91 -8.09
C ILE A 311 4.57 27.87 -8.22
N GLY A 312 4.31 26.74 -8.91
CA GLY A 312 5.30 25.69 -9.09
C GLY A 312 6.56 26.19 -9.82
N ARG A 313 6.40 26.96 -10.91
CA ARG A 313 7.53 27.53 -11.66
C ARG A 313 8.34 28.49 -10.79
N VAL A 314 7.71 29.45 -10.13
CA VAL A 314 8.40 30.43 -9.29
C VAL A 314 9.11 29.76 -8.12
N PHE A 315 8.50 28.69 -7.55
CA PHE A 315 9.13 27.93 -6.48
C PHE A 315 10.43 27.27 -6.95
N VAL A 316 10.42 26.62 -8.12
CA VAL A 316 11.62 26.00 -8.69
C VAL A 316 12.70 27.06 -8.96
N GLU A 317 12.34 28.20 -9.58
CA GLU A 317 13.29 29.28 -9.84
C GLU A 317 13.95 29.79 -8.56
N VAL A 318 13.17 30.02 -7.49
CA VAL A 318 13.70 30.48 -6.19
C VAL A 318 14.58 29.41 -5.55
N PHE A 319 14.14 28.15 -5.61
CA PHE A 319 14.90 27.04 -5.05
C PHE A 319 16.24 26.83 -5.76
N ASP A 320 16.27 26.90 -7.10
CA ASP A 320 17.48 26.77 -7.90
C ASP A 320 18.48 27.91 -7.59
N GLU A 321 17.99 29.14 -7.43
CA GLU A 321 18.83 30.27 -7.04
C GLU A 321 19.51 30.07 -5.69
N GLU A 322 18.80 29.47 -4.72
CA GLU A 322 19.38 29.15 -3.41
C GLU A 322 20.32 27.94 -3.49
N ALA A 323 19.97 26.92 -4.27
CA ALA A 323 20.82 25.75 -4.49
C ALA A 323 22.18 26.12 -5.10
N LEU A 324 22.19 27.07 -6.06
CA LEU A 324 23.41 27.55 -6.70
C LEU A 324 24.35 28.35 -5.77
N LYS A 325 23.85 28.84 -4.62
CA LYS A 325 24.67 29.53 -3.62
C LYS A 325 25.41 28.55 -2.70
N LEU A 326 24.99 27.28 -2.70
CA LEU A 326 25.58 26.25 -1.87
C LEU A 326 26.69 25.52 -2.62
N GLU A 327 27.88 25.50 -2.05
CA GLU A 327 29.03 24.80 -2.62
C GLU A 327 28.98 23.30 -2.29
N ASP A 328 29.37 22.46 -3.27
CA ASP A 328 29.54 21.00 -3.13
C ASP A 328 28.26 20.21 -2.76
N VAL A 329 27.07 20.71 -3.10
CA VAL A 329 25.82 19.96 -2.99
C VAL A 329 25.71 18.98 -4.15
N LYS A 330 25.52 17.68 -3.86
CA LYS A 330 25.39 16.63 -4.87
C LYS A 330 24.00 16.00 -4.92
N TRP A 331 23.23 16.12 -3.86
CA TRP A 331 21.94 15.44 -3.70
C TRP A 331 20.81 16.44 -3.46
N LEU A 332 19.70 16.21 -4.14
CA LEU A 332 18.42 16.89 -3.91
C LEU A 332 17.42 15.87 -3.32
N ALA A 333 16.71 16.26 -2.25
CA ALA A 333 15.70 15.43 -1.56
C ALA A 333 14.34 16.16 -1.46
#